data_b2977e7ad2c4c7b0b87dbad7c2ec7c03
#
_entry.id   b2977e7ad2c4c7b0b87dbad7c2ec7c03
#
_cell.length_a   1.000
_cell.length_b   1.000
_cell.length_c   1.000
_cell.angle_alpha   90.00
_cell.angle_beta   90.00
_cell.angle_gamma   90.00
#
_symmetry.space_group_name_H-M   'P 1'
#
loop_
_entity.id
_entity.type
_entity.pdbx_description
1 polymer ?
#
loop_
_entity_poly.entity_id
_entity_poly.type
_entity_poly.pdbx_seq_one_letter_code
_entity_poly.pdbx_strand_id
1 'polypeptide(L)'
;HNRCRRQRQMCIRDSSYYMQNFYAEALSNLERYLKTYPTDKDLAYAHYLIAVCYYETIEDEKRDSAPLLKAKNKFNYLVEKYPNSDFSMDAKFKLGLIEDILASKEMYLGRHYIKKGKWIAAINRFKEVIVNYNETIFVEEALHRLVEINYKLGLLEVSEKYANILGYNYLSSEWYEKSYKVFNKNYDVKSKKIIKKDKKGVISKFKNLFD
;
A
#
# COMPACT_ATOMS: atom_id res chain seq x y z
N HIS A 1 32.01 -30.94 -7.89
CA HIS A 1 31.41 -31.40 -6.63
C HIS A 1 31.65 -30.42 -5.46
N ASN A 2 32.89 -29.97 -5.23
CA ASN A 2 33.22 -29.07 -4.11
C ASN A 2 32.61 -27.65 -4.23
N ARG A 3 32.41 -27.12 -5.44
CA ARG A 3 31.84 -25.80 -5.69
C ARG A 3 30.35 -25.78 -5.30
N CYS A 4 29.59 -26.76 -5.73
CA CYS A 4 28.16 -26.89 -5.41
C CYS A 4 27.93 -27.12 -3.90
N ARG A 5 28.82 -27.83 -3.22
CA ARG A 5 28.76 -28.05 -1.77
C ARG A 5 29.00 -26.75 -0.97
N ARG A 6 29.98 -25.95 -1.40
CA ARG A 6 30.25 -24.62 -0.77
C ARG A 6 29.12 -23.63 -0.99
N GLN A 7 28.50 -23.60 -2.18
CA GLN A 7 27.34 -22.78 -2.49
C GLN A 7 26.16 -23.09 -1.56
N ARG A 8 25.81 -24.39 -1.43
CA ARG A 8 24.73 -24.82 -0.55
C ARG A 8 24.99 -24.51 0.93
N GLN A 9 26.25 -24.65 1.38
CA GLN A 9 26.62 -24.28 2.75
C GLN A 9 26.55 -22.78 3.02
N MET A 10 26.88 -21.93 2.04
CA MET A 10 26.71 -20.47 2.16
C MET A 10 25.24 -20.11 2.28
N CYS A 11 24.38 -20.61 1.41
CA CYS A 11 22.95 -20.31 1.41
C CYS A 11 22.27 -20.76 2.73
N ILE A 12 22.62 -21.93 3.25
CA ILE A 12 22.10 -22.43 4.54
C ILE A 12 22.56 -21.55 5.70
N ARG A 13 23.82 -21.12 5.72
CA ARG A 13 24.35 -20.25 6.77
C ARG A 13 23.67 -18.87 6.74
N ASP A 14 23.46 -18.31 5.57
CA ASP A 14 22.86 -16.99 5.42
C ASP A 14 21.37 -17.00 5.81
N SER A 15 20.66 -18.08 5.52
CA SER A 15 19.32 -18.35 6.06
C SER A 15 19.33 -18.50 7.59
N SER A 16 20.38 -19.10 8.16
CA SER A 16 20.52 -19.26 9.62
C SER A 16 20.71 -17.91 10.33
N TYR A 17 21.48 -16.99 9.74
CA TYR A 17 21.63 -15.63 10.27
C TYR A 17 20.31 -14.86 10.21
N TYR A 18 19.55 -14.96 9.12
CA TYR A 18 18.21 -14.39 9.02
C TYR A 18 17.28 -14.92 10.12
N MET A 19 17.24 -16.24 10.32
CA MET A 19 16.42 -16.89 11.36
C MET A 19 16.79 -16.49 12.80
N GLN A 20 18.02 -16.00 13.01
CA GLN A 20 18.50 -15.51 14.30
C GLN A 20 18.38 -13.99 14.44
N ASN A 21 17.74 -13.30 13.50
CA ASN A 21 17.60 -11.85 13.45
C ASN A 21 18.92 -11.07 13.30
N PHE A 22 20.00 -11.73 12.85
CA PHE A 22 21.26 -11.08 12.49
C PHE A 22 21.23 -10.56 11.06
N TYR A 23 20.37 -9.59 10.80
CA TYR A 23 20.08 -9.08 9.44
C TYR A 23 21.28 -8.42 8.76
N ALA A 24 22.14 -7.73 9.52
CA ALA A 24 23.33 -7.06 8.95
C ALA A 24 24.35 -8.06 8.41
N GLU A 25 24.61 -9.14 9.14
CA GLU A 25 25.48 -10.22 8.74
C GLU A 25 24.90 -11.01 7.56
N ALA A 26 23.59 -11.28 7.61
CA ALA A 26 22.89 -11.93 6.51
C ALA A 26 23.00 -11.11 5.21
N LEU A 27 22.75 -9.80 5.26
CA LEU A 27 22.88 -8.87 4.12
C LEU A 27 24.29 -8.89 3.53
N SER A 28 25.33 -8.75 4.38
CA SER A 28 26.73 -8.75 3.95
C SER A 28 27.10 -10.05 3.23
N ASN A 29 26.69 -11.20 3.78
CA ASN A 29 26.95 -12.49 3.20
C ASN A 29 26.19 -12.73 1.89
N LEU A 30 24.91 -12.36 1.84
CA LEU A 30 24.07 -12.51 0.63
C LEU A 30 24.59 -11.62 -0.51
N GLU A 31 25.00 -10.39 -0.22
CA GLU A 31 25.60 -9.49 -1.23
C GLU A 31 26.93 -10.06 -1.77
N ARG A 32 27.75 -10.67 -0.90
CA ARG A 32 28.97 -11.38 -1.32
C ARG A 32 28.63 -12.59 -2.18
N TYR A 33 27.58 -13.35 -1.82
CA TYR A 33 27.12 -14.51 -2.59
C TYR A 33 26.72 -14.09 -4.02
N LEU A 34 25.92 -13.03 -4.18
CA LEU A 34 25.50 -12.53 -5.49
C LEU A 34 26.69 -12.12 -6.38
N LYS A 35 27.74 -11.52 -5.77
CA LYS A 35 28.95 -11.14 -6.49
C LYS A 35 29.81 -12.35 -6.91
N THR A 36 29.86 -13.37 -6.07
CA THR A 36 30.72 -14.54 -6.29
C THR A 36 30.11 -15.55 -7.26
N TYR A 37 28.76 -15.63 -7.28
CA TYR A 37 28.02 -16.66 -8.03
C TYR A 37 26.89 -16.05 -8.88
N PRO A 38 27.21 -15.22 -9.91
CA PRO A 38 26.21 -14.47 -10.67
C PRO A 38 25.33 -15.31 -11.60
N THR A 39 25.60 -16.60 -11.76
CA THR A 39 24.86 -17.53 -12.63
C THR A 39 24.23 -18.69 -11.85
N ASP A 40 24.12 -18.57 -10.53
CA ASP A 40 23.52 -19.63 -9.72
C ASP A 40 21.99 -19.63 -9.87
N LYS A 41 21.40 -20.82 -9.76
CA LYS A 41 19.94 -21.03 -9.81
C LYS A 41 19.21 -20.46 -8.57
N ASP A 42 19.93 -20.31 -7.44
CA ASP A 42 19.38 -19.83 -6.18
C ASP A 42 19.44 -18.28 -6.06
N LEU A 43 19.77 -17.56 -7.16
CA LEU A 43 19.85 -16.09 -7.15
C LEU A 43 18.53 -15.41 -6.80
N ALA A 44 17.42 -15.94 -7.30
CA ALA A 44 16.10 -15.41 -6.98
C ALA A 44 15.83 -15.46 -5.47
N TYR A 45 16.16 -16.57 -4.82
CA TYR A 45 16.06 -16.73 -3.38
C TYR A 45 16.98 -15.77 -2.61
N ALA A 46 18.23 -15.60 -3.06
CA ALA A 46 19.16 -14.67 -2.43
C ALA A 46 18.67 -13.21 -2.51
N HIS A 47 18.16 -12.77 -3.67
CA HIS A 47 17.54 -11.44 -3.83
C HIS A 47 16.31 -11.27 -2.95
N TYR A 48 15.48 -12.31 -2.84
CA TYR A 48 14.32 -12.32 -1.97
C TYR A 48 14.73 -12.15 -0.50
N LEU A 49 15.69 -12.92 0.00
CA LEU A 49 16.18 -12.81 1.39
C LEU A 49 16.75 -11.41 1.70
N ILE A 50 17.50 -10.81 0.75
CA ILE A 50 17.98 -9.43 0.92
C ILE A 50 16.83 -8.46 1.10
N ALA A 51 15.79 -8.58 0.28
CA ALA A 51 14.62 -7.71 0.37
C ALA A 51 13.88 -7.90 1.71
N VAL A 52 13.73 -9.15 2.16
CA VAL A 52 13.09 -9.49 3.44
C VAL A 52 13.95 -9.00 4.62
N CYS A 53 15.27 -9.12 4.59
CA CYS A 53 16.14 -8.55 5.63
C CYS A 53 15.93 -7.04 5.79
N TYR A 54 15.82 -6.27 4.69
CA TYR A 54 15.50 -4.86 4.77
C TYR A 54 14.07 -4.60 5.29
N TYR A 55 13.12 -5.46 4.96
CA TYR A 55 11.75 -5.36 5.44
C TYR A 55 11.64 -5.60 6.95
N GLU A 56 12.33 -6.62 7.46
CA GLU A 56 12.30 -6.98 8.89
C GLU A 56 13.12 -6.02 9.79
N THR A 57 14.03 -5.21 9.22
CA THR A 57 14.77 -4.18 9.98
C THR A 57 13.94 -2.94 10.30
N ILE A 58 12.63 -2.94 9.99
CA ILE A 58 11.74 -1.82 10.27
C ILE A 58 11.27 -1.91 11.73
N GLU A 59 11.80 -1.04 12.58
CA GLU A 59 11.42 -0.96 13.99
C GLU A 59 10.18 -0.09 14.23
N ASP A 60 10.02 1.01 13.49
CA ASP A 60 8.92 1.97 13.64
C ASP A 60 8.56 2.61 12.30
N GLU A 61 7.35 2.33 11.82
CA GLU A 61 6.77 2.88 10.58
C GLU A 61 6.79 4.41 10.51
N LYS A 62 6.80 5.07 11.68
CA LYS A 62 6.72 6.53 11.78
C LYS A 62 8.08 7.23 11.70
N ARG A 63 9.17 6.54 11.96
CA ARG A 63 10.51 7.14 12.06
C ARG A 63 11.22 7.22 10.72
N ASP A 64 11.78 6.11 10.26
CA ASP A 64 12.61 6.08 9.06
C ASP A 64 12.02 5.17 8.00
N SER A 65 11.83 5.71 6.80
CA SER A 65 11.37 4.93 5.64
C SER A 65 12.52 4.45 4.74
N ALA A 66 13.78 4.74 5.08
CA ALA A 66 14.90 4.34 4.23
C ALA A 66 15.05 2.81 4.08
N PRO A 67 14.92 1.99 5.16
CA PRO A 67 14.91 0.52 5.02
C PRO A 67 13.74 0.05 4.15
N LEU A 68 12.55 0.63 4.34
CA LEU A 68 11.34 0.29 3.58
C LEU A 68 11.48 0.56 2.09
N LEU A 69 12.07 1.71 1.73
CA LEU A 69 12.36 2.04 0.33
C LEU A 69 13.43 1.12 -0.28
N LYS A 70 14.43 0.71 0.51
CA LYS A 70 15.41 -0.30 0.07
C LYS A 70 14.74 -1.64 -0.17
N ALA A 71 13.87 -2.09 0.74
CA ALA A 71 13.08 -3.31 0.57
C ALA A 71 12.22 -3.23 -0.69
N LYS A 72 11.47 -2.14 -0.89
CA LYS A 72 10.66 -1.91 -2.10
C LYS A 72 11.49 -2.07 -3.38
N ASN A 73 12.65 -1.40 -3.44
CA ASN A 73 13.51 -1.48 -4.62
C ASN A 73 14.05 -2.90 -4.87
N LYS A 74 14.37 -3.65 -3.81
CA LYS A 74 14.86 -5.03 -3.94
C LYS A 74 13.76 -6.00 -4.36
N PHE A 75 12.53 -5.84 -3.82
CA PHE A 75 11.38 -6.62 -4.26
C PHE A 75 10.99 -6.31 -5.71
N ASN A 76 10.98 -5.03 -6.13
CA ASN A 76 10.71 -4.66 -7.52
C ASN A 76 11.73 -5.31 -8.46
N TYR A 77 13.04 -5.22 -8.15
CA TYR A 77 14.07 -5.88 -8.93
C TYR A 77 13.83 -7.39 -9.06
N LEU A 78 13.42 -8.05 -7.98
CA LEU A 78 13.11 -9.48 -7.98
C LEU A 78 11.94 -9.80 -8.92
N VAL A 79 10.85 -9.04 -8.84
CA VAL A 79 9.66 -9.23 -9.67
C VAL A 79 9.96 -9.01 -11.15
N GLU A 80 10.76 -8.00 -11.48
CA GLU A 80 11.14 -7.69 -12.85
C GLU A 80 12.07 -8.76 -13.46
N LYS A 81 13.08 -9.19 -12.69
CA LYS A 81 14.11 -10.09 -13.20
C LYS A 81 13.73 -11.55 -13.16
N TYR A 82 12.90 -11.94 -12.20
CA TYR A 82 12.50 -13.35 -11.97
C TYR A 82 10.97 -13.50 -11.89
N PRO A 83 10.19 -13.05 -12.89
CA PRO A 83 8.72 -12.94 -12.80
C PRO A 83 8.01 -14.27 -12.54
N ASN A 84 8.59 -15.39 -12.95
CA ASN A 84 8.02 -16.73 -12.84
C ASN A 84 8.49 -17.50 -11.59
N SER A 85 9.19 -16.84 -10.68
CA SER A 85 9.64 -17.44 -9.41
C SER A 85 8.54 -17.37 -8.36
N ASP A 86 8.40 -18.41 -7.53
CA ASP A 86 7.50 -18.42 -6.38
C ASP A 86 7.78 -17.25 -5.42
N PHE A 87 9.06 -16.86 -5.30
CA PHE A 87 9.49 -15.70 -4.52
C PHE A 87 8.97 -14.38 -5.08
N SER A 88 8.73 -14.29 -6.39
CA SER A 88 8.16 -13.07 -7.01
C SER A 88 6.68 -12.91 -6.71
N MET A 89 5.96 -14.00 -6.49
CA MET A 89 4.55 -13.93 -6.09
C MET A 89 4.44 -13.37 -4.66
N ASP A 90 5.23 -13.89 -3.73
CA ASP A 90 5.28 -13.36 -2.36
C ASP A 90 5.82 -11.92 -2.31
N ALA A 91 6.82 -11.60 -3.14
CA ALA A 91 7.35 -10.24 -3.27
C ALA A 91 6.29 -9.22 -3.70
N LYS A 92 5.40 -9.57 -4.63
CA LYS A 92 4.27 -8.71 -5.02
C LYS A 92 3.32 -8.43 -3.86
N PHE A 93 3.02 -9.45 -3.06
CA PHE A 93 2.20 -9.27 -1.86
C PHE A 93 2.89 -8.34 -0.85
N LYS A 94 4.19 -8.55 -0.58
CA LYS A 94 4.96 -7.68 0.32
C LYS A 94 5.09 -6.25 -0.20
N LEU A 95 5.18 -6.05 -1.53
CA LEU A 95 5.15 -4.71 -2.14
C LEU A 95 3.86 -3.97 -1.82
N GLY A 96 2.71 -4.63 -1.90
CA GLY A 96 1.43 -4.04 -1.50
C GLY A 96 1.43 -3.60 -0.03
N LEU A 97 1.93 -4.45 0.89
CA LEU A 97 2.06 -4.10 2.30
C LEU A 97 2.99 -2.89 2.53
N ILE A 98 4.12 -2.84 1.80
CA ILE A 98 5.04 -1.70 1.86
C ILE A 98 4.36 -0.41 1.39
N GLU A 99 3.57 -0.47 0.33
CA GLU A 99 2.82 0.69 -0.18
C GLU A 99 1.77 1.17 0.82
N ASP A 100 1.07 0.26 1.48
CA ASP A 100 0.14 0.61 2.56
C ASP A 100 0.86 1.31 3.73
N ILE A 101 2.03 0.84 4.14
CA ILE A 101 2.82 1.47 5.20
C ILE A 101 3.27 2.88 4.79
N LEU A 102 3.79 3.04 3.57
CA LEU A 102 4.22 4.34 3.04
C LEU A 102 3.04 5.32 2.91
N ALA A 103 1.91 4.86 2.38
CA ALA A 103 0.68 5.64 2.29
C ALA A 103 0.17 6.06 3.68
N SER A 104 0.17 5.15 4.65
CA SER A 104 -0.20 5.43 6.05
C SER A 104 0.64 6.56 6.64
N LYS A 105 1.95 6.55 6.38
CA LYS A 105 2.87 7.61 6.82
C LYS A 105 2.52 8.97 6.21
N GLU A 106 2.27 9.03 4.90
CA GLU A 106 1.85 10.26 4.22
C GLU A 106 0.49 10.77 4.76
N MET A 107 -0.45 9.86 5.02
CA MET A 107 -1.72 10.19 5.65
C MET A 107 -1.55 10.75 7.06
N TYR A 108 -0.68 10.15 7.86
CA TYR A 108 -0.35 10.67 9.20
C TYR A 108 0.22 12.09 9.15
N LEU A 109 1.18 12.33 8.26
CA LEU A 109 1.77 13.66 8.05
C LEU A 109 0.73 14.66 7.55
N GLY A 110 -0.12 14.27 6.60
CA GLY A 110 -1.20 15.10 6.09
C GLY A 110 -2.16 15.55 7.20
N ARG A 111 -2.62 14.60 8.03
CA ARG A 111 -3.48 14.89 9.19
C ARG A 111 -2.78 15.78 10.22
N HIS A 112 -1.49 15.59 10.43
CA HIS A 112 -0.70 16.45 11.32
C HIS A 112 -0.64 17.88 10.79
N TYR A 113 -0.40 18.08 9.48
CA TYR A 113 -0.39 19.41 8.86
C TYR A 113 -1.76 20.11 8.93
N ILE A 114 -2.86 19.37 8.79
CA ILE A 114 -4.22 19.92 9.01
C ILE A 114 -4.34 20.50 10.42
N LYS A 115 -3.93 19.73 11.46
CA LYS A 115 -3.97 20.18 12.86
C LYS A 115 -3.12 21.45 13.11
N LYS A 116 -2.06 21.64 12.32
CA LYS A 116 -1.19 22.83 12.39
C LYS A 116 -1.66 23.97 11.49
N GLY A 117 -2.77 23.84 10.77
CA GLY A 117 -3.26 24.84 9.82
C GLY A 117 -2.42 25.02 8.56
N LYS A 118 -1.49 24.09 8.28
CA LYS A 118 -0.59 24.12 7.11
C LYS A 118 -1.25 23.42 5.91
N TRP A 119 -2.28 24.05 5.34
CA TRP A 119 -3.15 23.46 4.34
C TRP A 119 -2.42 23.00 3.07
N ILE A 120 -1.50 23.80 2.53
CA ILE A 120 -0.75 23.45 1.31
C ILE A 120 0.14 22.22 1.55
N ALA A 121 0.81 22.16 2.70
CA ALA A 121 1.62 20.99 3.05
C ALA A 121 0.75 19.72 3.19
N ALA A 122 -0.44 19.84 3.79
CA ALA A 122 -1.38 18.73 3.89
C ALA A 122 -1.87 18.27 2.51
N ILE A 123 -2.22 19.21 1.60
CA ILE A 123 -2.63 18.90 0.23
C ILE A 123 -1.55 18.09 -0.49
N ASN A 124 -0.27 18.49 -0.38
CA ASN A 124 0.82 17.79 -1.03
C ASN A 124 0.97 16.35 -0.52
N ARG A 125 0.80 16.11 0.79
CA ARG A 125 0.86 14.76 1.36
C ARG A 125 -0.28 13.87 0.87
N PHE A 126 -1.52 14.37 0.85
CA PHE A 126 -2.65 13.60 0.34
C PHE A 126 -2.57 13.37 -1.18
N LYS A 127 -2.03 14.33 -1.95
CA LYS A 127 -1.76 14.13 -3.38
C LYS A 127 -0.74 13.02 -3.62
N GLU A 128 0.30 12.95 -2.78
CA GLU A 128 1.31 11.88 -2.83
C GLU A 128 0.67 10.50 -2.71
N VAL A 129 -0.31 10.33 -1.79
CA VAL A 129 -1.05 9.07 -1.65
C VAL A 129 -1.81 8.71 -2.93
N ILE A 130 -2.49 9.67 -3.55
CA ILE A 130 -3.30 9.41 -4.75
C ILE A 130 -2.43 9.09 -5.97
N VAL A 131 -1.25 9.73 -6.08
CA VAL A 131 -0.38 9.59 -7.26
C VAL A 131 0.50 8.34 -7.16
N ASN A 132 1.15 8.13 -6.00
CA ASN A 132 2.20 7.13 -5.85
C ASN A 132 1.74 5.85 -5.11
N TYR A 133 0.55 5.90 -4.46
CA TYR A 133 -0.01 4.79 -3.67
C TYR A 133 -1.49 4.57 -3.99
N ASN A 134 -1.84 4.60 -5.28
CA ASN A 134 -3.22 4.61 -5.77
C ASN A 134 -3.98 3.28 -5.57
N GLU A 135 -3.28 2.18 -5.24
CA GLU A 135 -3.88 0.87 -4.98
C GLU A 135 -4.12 0.60 -3.49
N THR A 136 -3.74 1.57 -2.61
CA THR A 136 -3.87 1.41 -1.16
C THR A 136 -5.26 1.77 -0.65
N ILE A 137 -5.59 1.22 0.52
CA ILE A 137 -6.86 1.51 1.21
C ILE A 137 -7.01 2.98 1.64
N PHE A 138 -5.94 3.76 1.60
CA PHE A 138 -5.91 5.15 2.06
C PHE A 138 -6.36 6.17 1.01
N VAL A 139 -6.52 5.76 -0.25
CA VAL A 139 -6.88 6.66 -1.37
C VAL A 139 -8.22 7.34 -1.15
N GLU A 140 -9.21 6.60 -0.66
CA GLU A 140 -10.55 7.14 -0.38
C GLU A 140 -10.52 8.24 0.67
N GLU A 141 -9.82 8.03 1.78
CA GLU A 141 -9.66 9.06 2.81
C GLU A 141 -8.85 10.25 2.27
N ALA A 142 -7.78 10.01 1.50
CA ALA A 142 -6.96 11.07 0.93
C ALA A 142 -7.77 11.98 0.00
N LEU A 143 -8.61 11.41 -0.87
CA LEU A 143 -9.54 12.16 -1.73
C LEU A 143 -10.51 12.99 -0.89
N HIS A 144 -11.14 12.39 0.13
CA HIS A 144 -12.04 13.09 1.03
C HIS A 144 -11.35 14.28 1.73
N ARG A 145 -10.12 14.09 2.25
CA ARG A 145 -9.35 15.17 2.89
C ARG A 145 -9.03 16.31 1.92
N LEU A 146 -8.75 15.98 0.66
CA LEU A 146 -8.58 17.00 -0.39
C LEU A 146 -9.87 17.76 -0.67
N VAL A 147 -11.02 17.09 -0.67
CA VAL A 147 -12.34 17.77 -0.77
C VAL A 147 -12.52 18.75 0.38
N GLU A 148 -12.34 18.32 1.63
CA GLU A 148 -12.50 19.17 2.82
C GLU A 148 -11.58 20.40 2.80
N ILE A 149 -10.30 20.21 2.48
CA ILE A 149 -9.32 21.31 2.52
C ILE A 149 -9.59 22.30 1.41
N ASN A 150 -9.81 21.84 0.17
CA ASN A 150 -10.06 22.74 -0.96
C ASN A 150 -11.37 23.51 -0.77
N TYR A 151 -12.41 22.87 -0.23
CA TYR A 151 -13.66 23.55 0.11
C TYR A 151 -13.46 24.67 1.15
N LYS A 152 -12.68 24.40 2.24
CA LYS A 152 -12.33 25.38 3.26
C LYS A 152 -11.53 26.57 2.72
N LEU A 153 -10.70 26.32 1.71
CA LEU A 153 -9.89 27.35 1.04
C LEU A 153 -10.69 28.15 0.00
N GLY A 154 -11.97 27.83 -0.24
CA GLY A 154 -12.82 28.46 -1.25
C GLY A 154 -12.55 27.97 -2.68
N LEU A 155 -11.72 26.95 -2.87
CA LEU A 155 -11.40 26.35 -4.17
C LEU A 155 -12.48 25.32 -4.56
N LEU A 156 -13.69 25.79 -4.79
CA LEU A 156 -14.88 24.94 -4.97
C LEU A 156 -14.74 24.00 -6.17
N GLU A 157 -14.30 24.48 -7.32
CA GLU A 157 -14.12 23.68 -8.54
C GLU A 157 -13.13 22.52 -8.33
N VAL A 158 -12.04 22.77 -7.59
CA VAL A 158 -11.04 21.73 -7.28
C VAL A 158 -11.61 20.73 -6.30
N SER A 159 -12.36 21.19 -5.31
CA SER A 159 -13.05 20.36 -4.34
C SER A 159 -14.05 19.41 -5.02
N GLU A 160 -14.87 19.94 -5.96
CA GLU A 160 -15.82 19.16 -6.75
C GLU A 160 -15.13 18.12 -7.62
N LYS A 161 -13.98 18.43 -8.25
CA LYS A 161 -13.19 17.44 -9.02
C LYS A 161 -12.81 16.24 -8.18
N TYR A 162 -12.28 16.45 -6.96
CA TYR A 162 -11.92 15.34 -6.07
C TYR A 162 -13.14 14.56 -5.57
N ALA A 163 -14.26 15.25 -5.29
CA ALA A 163 -15.52 14.61 -4.92
C ALA A 163 -16.07 13.74 -6.07
N ASN A 164 -15.99 14.20 -7.31
CA ASN A 164 -16.41 13.45 -8.49
C ASN A 164 -15.53 12.20 -8.71
N ILE A 165 -14.20 12.31 -8.53
CA ILE A 165 -13.29 11.16 -8.60
C ILE A 165 -13.68 10.12 -7.55
N LEU A 166 -13.93 10.56 -6.31
CA LEU A 166 -14.34 9.70 -5.21
C LEU A 166 -15.71 9.04 -5.51
N GLY A 167 -16.67 9.80 -6.03
CA GLY A 167 -18.00 9.30 -6.38
C GLY A 167 -17.98 8.33 -7.55
N TYR A 168 -17.14 8.55 -8.55
CA TYR A 168 -17.03 7.68 -9.73
C TYR A 168 -16.40 6.30 -9.37
N ASN A 169 -15.32 6.33 -8.58
CA ASN A 169 -14.57 5.11 -8.28
C ASN A 169 -15.05 4.38 -7.02
N TYR A 170 -15.58 5.11 -6.01
CA TYR A 170 -15.83 4.60 -4.66
C TYR A 170 -17.23 4.98 -4.15
N LEU A 171 -18.27 4.76 -4.96
CA LEU A 171 -19.65 5.19 -4.69
C LEU A 171 -20.24 4.63 -3.36
N SER A 172 -19.80 3.45 -2.93
CA SER A 172 -20.25 2.78 -1.69
C SER A 172 -19.44 3.15 -0.44
N SER A 173 -18.43 4.01 -0.59
CA SER A 173 -17.52 4.38 0.49
C SER A 173 -18.17 5.35 1.49
N GLU A 174 -17.86 5.18 2.78
CA GLU A 174 -18.20 6.17 3.81
C GLU A 174 -17.58 7.53 3.52
N TRP A 175 -16.39 7.56 2.90
CA TRP A 175 -15.70 8.80 2.56
C TRP A 175 -16.42 9.59 1.46
N TYR A 176 -17.09 8.89 0.53
CA TYR A 176 -17.96 9.54 -0.44
C TYR A 176 -19.14 10.22 0.25
N GLU A 177 -19.81 9.53 1.17
CA GLU A 177 -20.92 10.11 1.93
C GLU A 177 -20.48 11.34 2.76
N LYS A 178 -19.32 11.25 3.39
CA LYS A 178 -18.72 12.36 4.13
C LYS A 178 -18.40 13.54 3.23
N SER A 179 -17.86 13.28 2.04
CA SER A 179 -17.55 14.32 1.04
C SER A 179 -18.80 15.01 0.52
N TYR A 180 -19.86 14.26 0.27
CA TYR A 180 -21.14 14.82 -0.15
C TYR A 180 -21.75 15.75 0.90
N LYS A 181 -21.57 15.44 2.18
CA LYS A 181 -21.99 16.30 3.30
C LYS A 181 -21.22 17.62 3.41
N VAL A 182 -20.03 17.72 2.85
CA VAL A 182 -19.25 18.97 2.79
C VAL A 182 -20.00 20.00 1.94
N PHE A 183 -20.58 19.58 0.82
CA PHE A 183 -21.35 20.48 -0.08
C PHE A 183 -22.79 20.61 0.35
N ASN A 184 -23.39 19.57 0.94
CA ASN A 184 -24.82 19.52 1.28
C ASN A 184 -24.99 19.14 2.76
N LYS A 185 -25.06 20.13 3.64
CA LYS A 185 -25.22 19.93 5.09
C LYS A 185 -26.49 19.17 5.49
N ASN A 186 -27.52 19.20 4.65
CA ASN A 186 -28.82 18.54 4.88
C ASN A 186 -28.89 17.12 4.26
N TYR A 187 -27.79 16.59 3.75
CA TYR A 187 -27.78 15.25 3.20
C TYR A 187 -27.95 14.19 4.31
N ASP A 188 -29.15 13.63 4.37
CA ASP A 188 -29.47 12.56 5.33
C ASP A 188 -29.47 11.21 4.62
N VAL A 189 -28.78 10.21 5.20
CA VAL A 189 -28.56 8.85 4.67
C VAL A 189 -29.87 8.05 4.55
N LYS A 190 -31.04 8.64 4.86
CA LYS A 190 -32.35 7.98 4.76
C LYS A 190 -32.69 7.45 3.35
N SER A 191 -32.11 8.05 2.30
CA SER A 191 -32.31 7.60 0.91
C SER A 191 -31.77 6.17 0.62
N LYS A 192 -30.70 5.71 1.27
CA LYS A 192 -30.16 4.35 1.08
C LYS A 192 -31.05 3.26 1.69
N LYS A 193 -31.85 3.56 2.72
CA LYS A 193 -32.82 2.59 3.29
C LYS A 193 -33.95 2.27 2.31
N ILE A 194 -34.34 3.23 1.47
CA ILE A 194 -35.39 3.05 0.46
C ILE A 194 -34.90 2.09 -0.63
N ILE A 195 -33.69 2.27 -1.16
CA ILE A 195 -33.12 1.41 -2.21
C ILE A 195 -32.90 -0.02 -1.71
N LYS A 196 -32.48 -0.21 -0.43
CA LYS A 196 -32.36 -1.55 0.17
C LYS A 196 -33.72 -2.21 0.44
N LYS A 197 -34.76 -1.43 0.73
CA LYS A 197 -36.14 -1.96 0.91
C LYS A 197 -36.71 -2.44 -0.43
N ASP A 198 -36.49 -1.68 -1.51
CA ASP A 198 -36.97 -2.06 -2.85
C ASP A 198 -36.22 -3.32 -3.38
N LYS A 199 -34.93 -3.47 -3.13
CA LYS A 199 -34.22 -4.70 -3.49
C LYS A 199 -34.71 -5.94 -2.73
N LYS A 200 -35.08 -5.82 -1.44
CA LYS A 200 -35.70 -6.92 -0.69
C LYS A 200 -37.12 -7.25 -1.22
N GLY A 201 -37.88 -6.24 -1.63
CA GLY A 201 -39.21 -6.43 -2.22
C GLY A 201 -39.15 -7.09 -3.60
N VAL A 202 -38.12 -6.79 -4.41
CA VAL A 202 -37.92 -7.43 -5.71
C VAL A 202 -37.47 -8.89 -5.57
N ILE A 203 -36.59 -9.19 -4.64
CA ILE A 203 -36.11 -10.57 -4.39
C ILE A 203 -37.26 -11.47 -3.84
N SER A 204 -38.14 -10.91 -3.00
CA SER A 204 -39.34 -11.68 -2.51
C SER A 204 -40.35 -11.93 -3.63
N LYS A 205 -40.54 -11.01 -4.56
CA LYS A 205 -41.39 -11.21 -5.73
C LYS A 205 -40.84 -12.25 -6.71
N PHE A 206 -39.50 -12.32 -6.86
CA PHE A 206 -38.86 -13.36 -7.68
C PHE A 206 -39.00 -14.77 -7.05
N LYS A 207 -38.94 -14.91 -5.73
CA LYS A 207 -39.13 -16.19 -5.08
C LYS A 207 -40.55 -16.77 -5.28
N ASN A 208 -41.58 -15.90 -5.28
CA ASN A 208 -42.96 -16.31 -5.48
C ASN A 208 -43.34 -16.59 -6.95
N LEU A 209 -42.41 -16.48 -7.89
CA LEU A 209 -42.61 -16.79 -9.31
C LEU A 209 -42.11 -18.20 -9.68
N PHE A 210 -41.41 -18.89 -8.76
CA PHE A 210 -40.83 -20.21 -8.95
C PHE A 210 -41.34 -21.27 -7.97
N ASP A 211 -42.31 -20.91 -7.10
CA ASP A 211 -43.18 -21.82 -6.33
C ASP A 211 -44.56 -21.88 -7.02
#